data_0b484575f1d7546aef3d18511827ef55
#
_entry.id   0b484575f1d7546aef3d18511827ef55
#
_cell.length_a   1.000
_cell.length_b   1.000
_cell.length_c   1.000
_cell.angle_alpha   90.00
_cell.angle_beta   90.00
_cell.angle_gamma   90.00
#
_symmetry.space_group_name_H-M   'P 1'
#
loop_
_entity.id
_entity.type
_entity.pdbx_description
1 polymer ?
#
loop_
_entity_poly.entity_id
_entity_poly.type
_entity_poly.pdbx_seq_one_letter_code
_entity_poly.pdbx_strand_id
1 'polypeptide(L)'
;MTETELLTKGIVIFGATGDLCKKKLIPALYKLWERGLLPENFLITGCARREPTVEQWKQSLGDYPQEFLQQLDYVSADLDNVETLRHLPDYLHDNTYFLSVPPERYANAIINLKETGLLDDPERSRLVIEKPFGHDYKSADHLQSVVSRYLREKQVYRIDHYLGKDT
;
A
#
# COMPACT_ATOMS: atom_id res chain seq x y z
N MET A 1 -2.75 -28.83 7.96
CA MET A 1 -2.58 -27.38 7.91
C MET A 1 -3.59 -26.77 8.86
N THR A 2 -3.13 -26.12 9.88
CA THR A 2 -3.99 -25.37 10.79
C THR A 2 -4.42 -24.07 10.11
N GLU A 3 -5.63 -23.57 10.38
CA GLU A 3 -6.16 -22.28 9.85
C GLU A 3 -5.18 -21.11 10.02
N THR A 4 -4.27 -21.20 10.97
CA THR A 4 -3.26 -20.17 11.26
C THR A 4 -2.16 -20.10 10.18
N GLU A 5 -1.94 -21.13 9.38
CA GLU A 5 -0.91 -21.18 8.32
C GLU A 5 -1.33 -20.49 7.02
N LEU A 6 -2.62 -20.14 6.89
CA LEU A 6 -3.17 -19.51 5.70
C LEU A 6 -3.31 -17.98 5.80
N LEU A 7 -2.97 -17.37 6.95
CA LEU A 7 -3.11 -15.93 7.13
C LEU A 7 -1.89 -15.18 6.59
N THR A 8 -1.89 -14.93 5.30
CA THR A 8 -0.86 -14.09 4.66
C THR A 8 -1.09 -12.63 5.01
N LYS A 9 -0.08 -12.00 5.56
CA LYS A 9 -0.05 -10.55 5.81
C LYS A 9 0.73 -9.87 4.71
N GLY A 10 0.33 -8.65 4.37
CA GLY A 10 1.03 -7.94 3.32
C GLY A 10 0.78 -6.45 3.26
N ILE A 11 1.54 -5.82 2.39
CA ILE A 11 1.37 -4.43 2.01
C ILE A 11 1.20 -4.32 0.51
N VAL A 12 0.21 -3.56 0.08
CA VAL A 12 0.02 -3.15 -1.32
C VAL A 12 0.41 -1.69 -1.45
N ILE A 13 1.41 -1.41 -2.26
CA ILE A 13 1.93 -0.04 -2.46
C ILE A 13 1.41 0.47 -3.80
N PHE A 14 0.46 1.39 -3.77
CA PHE A 14 0.00 2.10 -4.97
C PHE A 14 0.98 3.22 -5.34
N GLY A 15 1.28 3.34 -6.62
CA GLY A 15 2.35 4.22 -7.09
C GLY A 15 3.73 3.57 -7.05
N ALA A 16 3.78 2.25 -7.19
CA ALA A 16 4.99 1.44 -7.02
C ALA A 16 6.11 1.72 -8.04
N THR A 17 5.82 2.38 -9.13
CA THR A 17 6.82 2.80 -10.12
C THR A 17 7.43 4.16 -9.83
N GLY A 18 6.93 4.86 -8.81
CA GLY A 18 7.38 6.18 -8.40
C GLY A 18 8.62 6.17 -7.50
N ASP A 19 9.22 7.34 -7.35
CA ASP A 19 10.46 7.54 -6.57
C ASP A 19 10.27 7.24 -5.09
N LEU A 20 9.12 7.58 -4.50
CA LEU A 20 8.88 7.33 -3.08
C LEU A 20 8.93 5.83 -2.76
N CYS A 21 8.28 5.01 -3.58
CA CYS A 21 8.33 3.56 -3.42
C CYS A 21 9.76 3.04 -3.51
N LYS A 22 10.46 3.38 -4.58
CA LYS A 22 11.80 2.87 -4.87
C LYS A 22 12.87 3.35 -3.90
N LYS A 23 12.83 4.63 -3.52
CA LYS A 23 13.90 5.28 -2.73
C LYS A 23 13.64 5.27 -1.24
N LYS A 24 12.40 5.07 -0.80
CA LYS A 24 12.02 5.16 0.63
C LYS A 24 11.31 3.91 1.14
N LEU A 25 10.21 3.48 0.49
CA LEU A 25 9.39 2.41 1.03
C LEU A 25 10.05 1.04 0.93
N ILE A 26 10.55 0.68 -0.23
CA ILE A 26 11.24 -0.61 -0.42
C ILE A 26 12.50 -0.70 0.45
N PRO A 27 13.39 0.32 0.51
CA PRO A 27 14.52 0.29 1.44
C PRO A 27 14.12 0.16 2.91
N ALA A 28 13.03 0.81 3.34
CA ALA A 28 12.54 0.69 4.70
C ALA A 28 12.00 -0.72 5.00
N LEU A 29 11.22 -1.29 4.08
CA LEU A 29 10.72 -2.67 4.20
C LEU A 29 11.85 -3.69 4.21
N TYR A 30 12.88 -3.48 3.39
CA TYR A 30 14.08 -4.32 3.40
C TYR A 30 14.77 -4.31 4.76
N LYS A 31 14.95 -3.12 5.37
CA LYS A 31 15.52 -3.02 6.73
C LYS A 31 14.70 -3.73 7.79
N LEU A 32 13.36 -3.67 7.70
CA LEU A 32 12.49 -4.40 8.60
C LEU A 32 12.62 -5.91 8.39
N TRP A 33 12.68 -6.35 7.15
CA TRP A 33 12.88 -7.75 6.79
C TRP A 33 14.24 -8.27 7.30
N GLU A 34 15.32 -7.53 7.03
CA GLU A 34 16.68 -7.88 7.45
C GLU A 34 16.79 -8.04 8.98
N ARG A 35 16.02 -7.26 9.73
CA ARG A 35 15.95 -7.33 11.21
C ARG A 35 14.97 -8.39 11.74
N GLY A 36 14.32 -9.14 10.87
CA GLY A 36 13.31 -10.14 11.26
C GLY A 36 12.05 -9.54 11.88
N LEU A 37 11.73 -8.29 11.55
CA LEU A 37 10.56 -7.56 12.09
C LEU A 37 9.31 -7.71 11.23
N LEU A 38 9.41 -8.31 10.04
CA LEU A 38 8.26 -8.68 9.22
C LEU A 38 7.87 -10.13 9.50
N PRO A 39 6.56 -10.47 9.40
CA PRO A 39 6.12 -11.85 9.45
C PRO A 39 6.79 -12.72 8.37
N GLU A 40 6.97 -14.01 8.62
CA GLU A 40 7.66 -14.93 7.68
C GLU A 40 7.05 -14.92 6.28
N ASN A 41 5.73 -14.87 6.18
CA ASN A 41 4.98 -14.90 4.93
C ASN A 41 4.47 -13.51 4.52
N PHE A 42 5.21 -12.45 4.86
CA PHE A 42 4.81 -11.08 4.51
C PHE A 42 5.03 -10.82 3.03
N LEU A 43 3.99 -10.42 2.32
CA LEU A 43 4.06 -10.07 0.91
C LEU A 43 4.09 -8.56 0.70
N ILE A 44 4.93 -8.13 -0.24
CA ILE A 44 5.05 -6.74 -0.67
C ILE A 44 4.61 -6.67 -2.13
N THR A 45 3.43 -6.15 -2.38
CA THR A 45 2.86 -6.03 -3.73
C THR A 45 2.94 -4.59 -4.22
N GLY A 46 3.74 -4.36 -5.23
CA GLY A 46 3.73 -3.10 -5.96
C GLY A 46 2.54 -3.02 -6.89
N CYS A 47 1.90 -1.86 -6.97
CA CYS A 47 0.76 -1.63 -7.84
C CYS A 47 0.88 -0.26 -8.53
N ALA A 48 0.77 -0.24 -9.84
CA ALA A 48 0.70 0.99 -10.63
C ALA A 48 0.05 0.71 -12.00
N ARG A 49 -0.27 1.79 -12.72
CA ARG A 49 -0.89 1.70 -14.06
C ARG A 49 0.01 1.14 -15.15
N ARG A 50 1.34 1.28 -14.99
CA ARG A 50 2.31 0.75 -15.94
C ARG A 50 2.37 -0.77 -15.83
N GLU A 51 2.67 -1.43 -16.93
CA GLU A 51 2.74 -2.89 -17.04
C GLU A 51 4.18 -3.41 -17.19
N PRO A 52 5.12 -3.13 -16.27
CA PRO A 52 6.34 -3.91 -16.25
C PRO A 52 6.02 -5.36 -15.86
N THR A 53 6.84 -6.31 -16.25
CA THR A 53 6.80 -7.61 -15.62
C THR A 53 7.24 -7.50 -14.16
N VAL A 54 6.92 -8.51 -13.36
CA VAL A 54 7.37 -8.56 -11.95
C VAL A 54 8.89 -8.44 -11.87
N GLU A 55 9.61 -9.16 -12.74
CA GLU A 55 11.07 -9.14 -12.81
C GLU A 55 11.62 -7.76 -13.19
N GLN A 56 11.02 -7.10 -14.18
CA GLN A 56 11.41 -5.75 -14.58
C GLN A 56 11.20 -4.75 -13.46
N TRP A 57 10.09 -4.87 -12.73
CA TRP A 57 9.84 -4.01 -11.57
C TRP A 57 10.88 -4.26 -10.48
N LYS A 58 11.14 -5.53 -10.11
CA LYS A 58 12.17 -5.90 -9.14
C LYS A 58 13.54 -5.36 -9.51
N GLN A 59 13.94 -5.52 -10.75
CA GLN A 59 15.23 -4.98 -11.27
C GLN A 59 15.30 -3.45 -11.14
N SER A 60 14.17 -2.75 -11.30
CA SER A 60 14.11 -1.29 -11.17
C SER A 60 14.27 -0.77 -9.74
N LEU A 61 14.15 -1.65 -8.74
CA LEU A 61 14.25 -1.28 -7.32
C LEU A 61 15.69 -1.14 -6.84
N GLY A 62 16.65 -1.80 -7.50
CA GLY A 62 18.05 -1.88 -7.10
C GLY A 62 18.47 -3.30 -6.69
N ASP A 63 19.64 -3.41 -6.09
CA ASP A 63 20.22 -4.70 -5.70
C ASP A 63 19.72 -5.11 -4.29
N TYR A 64 18.97 -6.18 -4.25
CA TYR A 64 18.50 -6.81 -3.01
C TYR A 64 18.75 -8.32 -3.04
N PRO A 65 18.91 -8.97 -1.86
CA PRO A 65 19.03 -10.42 -1.78
C PRO A 65 17.82 -11.13 -2.40
N GLN A 66 18.06 -12.29 -3.02
CA GLN A 66 16.99 -13.07 -3.65
C GLN A 66 15.88 -13.46 -2.67
N GLU A 67 16.23 -13.75 -1.43
CA GLU A 67 15.30 -14.10 -0.36
C GLU A 67 14.30 -12.97 -0.08
N PHE A 68 14.74 -11.72 -0.12
CA PHE A 68 13.86 -10.56 -0.02
C PHE A 68 13.04 -10.36 -1.29
N LEU A 69 13.66 -10.48 -2.47
CA LEU A 69 12.98 -10.32 -3.77
C LEU A 69 11.86 -11.36 -3.98
N GLN A 70 11.95 -12.53 -3.36
CA GLN A 70 10.90 -13.56 -3.40
C GLN A 70 9.61 -13.11 -2.69
N GLN A 71 9.69 -12.14 -1.77
CA GLN A 71 8.53 -11.58 -1.07
C GLN A 71 7.85 -10.44 -1.82
N LEU A 72 8.40 -10.05 -2.96
CA LEU A 72 7.89 -8.96 -3.78
C LEU A 72 7.08 -9.50 -4.96
N ASP A 73 5.94 -8.87 -5.21
CA ASP A 73 5.09 -9.10 -6.37
C ASP A 73 4.67 -7.77 -6.98
N TYR A 74 4.13 -7.80 -8.19
CA TYR A 74 3.66 -6.61 -8.90
C TYR A 74 2.35 -6.87 -9.64
N VAL A 75 1.41 -5.96 -9.50
CA VAL A 75 0.12 -6.00 -10.19
C VAL A 75 -0.10 -4.67 -10.91
N SER A 76 -0.48 -4.74 -12.19
CA SER A 76 -0.93 -3.55 -12.93
C SER A 76 -2.38 -3.27 -12.59
N ALA A 77 -2.65 -2.12 -11.97
CA ALA A 77 -4.00 -1.64 -11.71
C ALA A 77 -4.03 -0.11 -11.59
N ASP A 78 -5.17 0.48 -11.89
CA ASP A 78 -5.40 1.92 -11.79
C ASP A 78 -6.39 2.22 -10.66
N LEU A 79 -5.98 3.07 -9.72
CA LEU A 79 -6.83 3.54 -8.62
C LEU A 79 -8.11 4.25 -9.10
N ASP A 80 -8.11 4.76 -10.32
CA ASP A 80 -9.29 5.42 -10.91
C ASP A 80 -10.19 4.45 -11.69
N ASN A 81 -9.81 3.16 -11.77
CA ASN A 81 -10.57 2.13 -12.45
C ASN A 81 -10.83 0.92 -11.55
N VAL A 82 -12.03 0.86 -10.98
CA VAL A 82 -12.46 -0.19 -10.04
C VAL A 82 -12.28 -1.60 -10.62
N GLU A 83 -12.54 -1.80 -11.91
CA GLU A 83 -12.42 -3.12 -12.52
C GLU A 83 -10.98 -3.65 -12.47
N THR A 84 -9.99 -2.77 -12.66
CA THR A 84 -8.58 -3.18 -12.54
C THR A 84 -8.20 -3.50 -11.10
N LEU A 85 -8.81 -2.83 -10.12
CA LEU A 85 -8.56 -3.08 -8.71
C LEU A 85 -9.13 -4.42 -8.24
N ARG A 86 -10.14 -4.96 -8.93
CA ARG A 86 -10.70 -6.29 -8.64
C ARG A 86 -9.71 -7.43 -8.92
N HIS A 87 -8.67 -7.16 -9.67
CA HIS A 87 -7.59 -8.12 -9.94
C HIS A 87 -6.49 -8.11 -8.87
N LEU A 88 -6.58 -7.20 -7.89
CA LEU A 88 -5.67 -7.25 -6.75
C LEU A 88 -5.86 -8.55 -5.99
N PRO A 89 -4.77 -9.18 -5.55
CA PRO A 89 -4.85 -10.47 -4.89
C PRO A 89 -5.72 -10.42 -3.63
N ASP A 90 -6.71 -11.28 -3.54
CA ASP A 90 -7.56 -11.48 -2.36
C ASP A 90 -6.98 -12.52 -1.38
N TYR A 91 -5.82 -13.09 -1.70
CA TYR A 91 -5.13 -14.03 -0.83
C TYR A 91 -4.47 -13.37 0.40
N LEU A 92 -4.47 -12.07 0.45
CA LEU A 92 -3.97 -11.32 1.60
C LEU A 92 -5.11 -11.12 2.60
N HIS A 93 -5.06 -11.81 3.71
CA HIS A 93 -6.09 -11.73 4.74
C HIS A 93 -5.89 -10.59 5.73
N ASP A 94 -4.71 -9.98 5.78
CA ASP A 94 -4.38 -8.85 6.65
C ASP A 94 -3.52 -7.88 5.85
N ASN A 95 -4.15 -6.83 5.33
CA ASN A 95 -3.54 -5.95 4.34
C ASN A 95 -3.35 -4.54 4.84
N THR A 96 -2.22 -3.98 4.49
CA THR A 96 -1.96 -2.55 4.53
C THR A 96 -1.92 -2.00 3.11
N TYR A 97 -2.78 -1.03 2.81
CA TYR A 97 -2.81 -0.33 1.53
C TYR A 97 -2.11 1.02 1.69
N PHE A 98 -0.98 1.18 1.03
CA PHE A 98 -0.18 2.40 1.08
C PHE A 98 -0.41 3.23 -0.18
N LEU A 99 -0.98 4.43 -0.03
CA LEU A 99 -1.20 5.34 -1.14
C LEU A 99 0.03 6.23 -1.38
N SER A 100 0.97 5.74 -2.18
CA SER A 100 2.15 6.50 -2.64
C SER A 100 1.82 7.22 -3.96
N VAL A 101 0.77 8.02 -3.93
CA VAL A 101 0.23 8.79 -5.07
C VAL A 101 -0.03 10.23 -4.64
N PRO A 102 -0.21 11.17 -5.58
CA PRO A 102 -0.55 12.54 -5.23
C PRO A 102 -1.80 12.66 -4.35
N PRO A 103 -1.83 13.58 -3.38
CA PRO A 103 -2.94 13.72 -2.41
C PRO A 103 -4.31 13.95 -3.05
N GLU A 104 -4.35 14.54 -4.22
CA GLU A 104 -5.59 14.78 -4.99
C GLU A 104 -6.30 13.49 -5.37
N ARG A 105 -5.58 12.37 -5.39
CA ARG A 105 -6.12 11.06 -5.73
C ARG A 105 -6.62 10.27 -4.51
N TYR A 106 -6.36 10.72 -3.28
CA TYR A 106 -6.69 9.95 -2.08
C TYR A 106 -8.19 9.67 -1.94
N ALA A 107 -9.02 10.70 -2.12
CA ALA A 107 -10.47 10.54 -1.96
C ALA A 107 -11.05 9.52 -2.94
N ASN A 108 -10.72 9.62 -4.22
CA ASN A 108 -11.17 8.64 -5.24
C ASN A 108 -10.60 7.26 -4.98
N ALA A 109 -9.34 7.15 -4.59
CA ALA A 109 -8.71 5.88 -4.25
C ALA A 109 -9.45 5.16 -3.11
N ILE A 110 -9.82 5.89 -2.06
CA ILE A 110 -10.58 5.34 -0.91
C ILE A 110 -11.96 4.83 -1.38
N ILE A 111 -12.67 5.63 -2.15
CA ILE A 111 -13.99 5.25 -2.67
C ILE A 111 -13.89 3.98 -3.54
N ASN A 112 -12.95 3.94 -4.45
CA ASN A 112 -12.77 2.83 -5.38
C ASN A 112 -12.29 1.55 -4.66
N LEU A 113 -11.35 1.67 -3.74
CA LEU A 113 -10.91 0.54 -2.91
C LEU A 113 -12.05 0.01 -2.03
N LYS A 114 -12.90 0.89 -1.50
CA LYS A 114 -14.08 0.48 -0.74
C LYS A 114 -15.08 -0.27 -1.61
N GLU A 115 -15.29 0.18 -2.84
CA GLU A 115 -16.21 -0.48 -3.81
C GLU A 115 -15.77 -1.90 -4.15
N THR A 116 -14.47 -2.18 -4.14
CA THR A 116 -13.96 -3.54 -4.37
C THR A 116 -14.13 -4.49 -3.18
N GLY A 117 -14.48 -3.97 -2.00
CA GLY A 117 -14.54 -4.74 -0.75
C GLY A 117 -13.21 -4.85 -0.01
N LEU A 118 -12.09 -4.40 -0.60
CA LEU A 118 -10.75 -4.54 -0.01
C LEU A 118 -10.58 -3.81 1.34
N LEU A 119 -11.42 -2.82 1.62
CA LEU A 119 -11.40 -2.06 2.88
C LEU A 119 -12.59 -2.39 3.81
N ASP A 120 -13.31 -3.47 3.57
CA ASP A 120 -14.54 -3.78 4.31
C ASP A 120 -14.30 -4.26 5.72
N ASP A 121 -13.25 -5.03 5.95
CA ASP A 121 -12.92 -5.54 7.28
C ASP A 121 -11.99 -4.56 8.03
N PRO A 122 -12.49 -3.83 9.04
CA PRO A 122 -11.71 -2.84 9.77
C PRO A 122 -10.65 -3.44 10.71
N GLU A 123 -10.69 -4.74 10.95
CA GLU A 123 -9.68 -5.44 11.76
C GLU A 123 -8.51 -5.91 10.90
N ARG A 124 -8.74 -6.12 9.60
CA ARG A 124 -7.77 -6.74 8.69
C ARG A 124 -7.31 -5.85 7.55
N SER A 125 -7.95 -4.70 7.35
CA SER A 125 -7.55 -3.75 6.31
C SER A 125 -7.14 -2.40 6.90
N ARG A 126 -5.99 -1.90 6.49
CA ARG A 126 -5.44 -0.62 6.91
C ARG A 126 -5.08 0.22 5.70
N LEU A 127 -5.32 1.51 5.80
CA LEU A 127 -4.94 2.47 4.78
C LEU A 127 -3.89 3.42 5.34
N VAL A 128 -2.80 3.59 4.62
CA VAL A 128 -1.74 4.55 4.94
C VAL A 128 -1.74 5.66 3.92
N ILE A 129 -1.87 6.88 4.38
CA ILE A 129 -1.76 8.11 3.59
C ILE A 129 -0.70 9.02 4.18
N GLU A 130 -0.10 9.84 3.33
CA GLU A 130 0.97 10.77 3.72
C GLU A 130 0.51 12.22 3.64
N LYS A 131 1.11 13.07 4.45
CA LYS A 131 0.98 14.53 4.27
C LYS A 131 1.56 14.98 2.92
N PRO A 132 0.97 16.02 2.31
CA PRO A 132 -0.20 16.79 2.76
C PRO A 132 -1.51 16.00 2.52
N PHE A 133 -2.47 16.15 3.43
CA PHE A 133 -3.80 15.53 3.32
C PHE A 133 -4.77 16.32 2.43
N GLY A 134 -4.28 17.28 1.71
CA GLY A 134 -4.93 18.20 0.79
C GLY A 134 -4.03 19.37 0.52
N HIS A 135 -4.32 20.14 -0.53
CA HIS A 135 -3.53 21.34 -0.89
C HIS A 135 -4.13 22.63 -0.30
N ASP A 136 -5.37 22.59 0.19
CA ASP A 136 -6.07 23.67 0.87
C ASP A 136 -7.05 23.09 1.90
N TYR A 137 -7.72 23.96 2.65
CA TYR A 137 -8.72 23.56 3.64
C TYR A 137 -9.88 22.77 3.00
N LYS A 138 -10.35 23.19 1.83
CA LYS A 138 -11.49 22.54 1.15
C LYS A 138 -11.17 21.10 0.73
N SER A 139 -10.00 20.86 0.17
CA SER A 139 -9.57 19.52 -0.23
C SER A 139 -9.28 18.62 0.98
N ALA A 140 -8.72 19.19 2.05
CA ALA A 140 -8.51 18.46 3.30
C ALA A 140 -9.83 18.09 3.98
N ASP A 141 -10.81 18.99 4.02
CA ASP A 141 -12.15 18.74 4.56
C ASP A 141 -12.89 17.70 3.74
N HIS A 142 -12.79 17.77 2.42
CA HIS A 142 -13.36 16.74 1.53
C HIS A 142 -12.76 15.37 1.80
N LEU A 143 -11.44 15.25 1.89
CA LEU A 143 -10.78 13.99 2.20
C LEU A 143 -11.23 13.44 3.56
N GLN A 144 -11.28 14.31 4.59
CA GLN A 144 -11.75 13.91 5.92
C GLN A 144 -13.21 13.41 5.89
N SER A 145 -14.05 14.05 5.10
CA SER A 145 -15.44 13.63 4.89
C SER A 145 -15.53 12.24 4.25
N VAL A 146 -14.71 11.97 3.22
CA VAL A 146 -14.62 10.66 2.57
C VAL A 146 -14.12 9.59 3.56
N VAL A 147 -13.05 9.87 4.28
CA VAL A 147 -12.51 8.96 5.30
C VAL A 147 -13.58 8.60 6.33
N SER A 148 -14.24 9.59 6.91
CA SER A 148 -15.26 9.39 7.94
C SER A 148 -16.48 8.63 7.44
N ARG A 149 -16.81 8.76 6.17
CA ARG A 149 -17.95 8.09 5.55
C ARG A 149 -17.70 6.61 5.26
N TYR A 150 -16.51 6.27 4.81
CA TYR A 150 -16.20 4.94 4.25
C TYR A 150 -15.35 4.07 5.16
N LEU A 151 -14.58 4.68 6.07
CA LEU A 151 -13.61 3.97 6.90
C LEU A 151 -13.83 4.23 8.38
N ARG A 152 -13.35 3.31 9.20
CA ARG A 152 -13.22 3.54 10.64
C ARG A 152 -11.87 4.18 10.94
N GLU A 153 -11.80 5.07 11.91
CA GLU A 153 -10.57 5.79 12.26
C GLU A 153 -9.39 4.84 12.55
N LYS A 154 -9.65 3.69 13.15
CA LYS A 154 -8.63 2.67 13.41
C LYS A 154 -8.01 2.02 12.16
N GLN A 155 -8.64 2.20 10.98
CA GLN A 155 -8.11 1.70 9.71
C GLN A 155 -7.15 2.69 9.04
N VAL A 156 -7.15 3.96 9.43
CA VAL A 156 -6.45 5.03 8.71
C VAL A 156 -5.24 5.49 9.48
N TYR A 157 -4.08 5.34 8.84
CA TYR A 157 -2.81 5.78 9.37
C TYR A 157 -2.30 6.95 8.54
N ARG A 158 -2.16 8.10 9.21
CA ARG A 158 -1.65 9.33 8.61
C ARG A 158 -0.20 9.47 9.01
N ILE A 159 0.70 9.47 8.04
CA ILE A 159 2.13 9.60 8.30
C ILE A 159 2.68 10.95 7.86
N ASP A 160 3.72 11.39 8.56
CA ASP A 160 4.45 12.61 8.28
C ASP A 160 5.94 12.28 8.15
N HIS A 161 6.52 12.57 6.99
CA HIS A 161 7.94 12.31 6.72
C HIS A 161 8.90 13.03 7.68
N TYR A 162 8.48 14.18 8.22
CA TYR A 162 9.33 14.95 9.13
C TYR A 162 9.52 14.28 10.49
N LEU A 163 8.59 13.43 10.91
CA LEU A 163 8.66 12.70 12.17
C LEU A 163 9.49 11.42 12.08
N GLY A 164 9.76 10.93 10.89
CA GLY A 164 10.53 9.72 10.64
C GLY A 164 11.99 9.95 10.26
N LYS A 165 12.49 11.19 10.27
CA LYS A 165 13.90 11.47 10.04
C LYS A 165 14.66 11.29 11.33
N ASP A 166 15.61 10.35 11.33
CA ASP A 166 16.64 10.29 12.36
C ASP A 166 17.40 11.63 12.39
N THR A 167 17.36 12.31 13.50
CA THR A 167 18.15 13.51 13.77
C THR A 167 19.59 13.15 14.04
#